data_bcdcdcd98c409f78bc4b8135d4a7fbbe
#
_entry.id   bcdcdcd98c409f78bc4b8135d4a7fbbe
#
_cell.length_a   1.000
_cell.length_b   1.000
_cell.length_c   1.000
_cell.angle_alpha   90.00
_cell.angle_beta   90.00
_cell.angle_gamma   90.00
#
_symmetry.space_group_name_H-M   'P 1'
#
loop_
_entity.id
_entity.type
_entity.pdbx_description
1 polymer ?
#
loop_
_entity_poly.entity_id
_entity_poly.type
_entity_poly.pdbx_seq_one_letter_code
_entity_poly.pdbx_strand_id
1 'polypeptide(L)'
;MADYNFDLFVIGAGSGGVRAARVAAMSGARVAVAEEYRVGGTCVVRGCIPKKFMVYASEVSSQLKTAAGYGWSIGDAGFEWTKFLQEKDVEIARLSGVYVTNLQKAGASLLHGRAQILDAHTVEVLAKEGSDDAGIYTARKIL
;
A
#
# COMPACT_ATOMS: atom_id res chain seq x y z
N MET A 1 -9.35 18.29 29.09
CA MET A 1 -8.53 17.39 28.27
C MET A 1 -8.21 18.14 26.99
N ALA A 2 -6.98 18.05 26.46
CA ALA A 2 -6.67 18.66 25.17
C ALA A 2 -7.56 18.01 24.09
N ASP A 3 -8.20 18.85 23.29
CA ASP A 3 -9.08 18.38 22.19
C ASP A 3 -8.23 18.18 20.93
N TYR A 4 -7.85 16.92 20.68
CA TYR A 4 -7.08 16.55 19.50
C TYR A 4 -8.01 16.22 18.31
N ASN A 5 -7.56 16.51 17.09
CA ASN A 5 -8.28 16.08 15.87
C ASN A 5 -8.41 14.54 15.81
N PHE A 6 -7.31 13.85 16.19
CA PHE A 6 -7.23 12.39 16.15
C PHE A 6 -6.71 11.80 17.45
N ASP A 7 -7.10 10.58 17.74
CA ASP A 7 -6.54 9.80 18.84
C ASP A 7 -5.19 9.19 18.44
N LEU A 8 -5.06 8.82 17.13
CA LEU A 8 -3.83 8.33 16.53
C LEU A 8 -3.63 8.95 15.14
N PHE A 9 -2.45 9.50 14.89
CA PHE A 9 -1.98 9.91 13.57
C PHE A 9 -0.86 8.98 13.12
N VAL A 10 -1.02 8.34 11.95
CA VAL A 10 -0.03 7.41 11.39
C VAL A 10 0.66 8.06 10.19
N ILE A 11 1.99 8.10 10.22
CA ILE A 11 2.82 8.62 9.12
C ILE A 11 3.31 7.46 8.28
N GLY A 12 2.76 7.35 7.09
CA GLY A 12 3.04 6.30 6.11
C GLY A 12 2.04 5.15 6.14
N ALA A 13 1.42 4.89 4.97
CA ALA A 13 0.49 3.78 4.75
C ALA A 13 1.19 2.54 4.17
N GLY A 14 2.35 2.19 4.70
CA GLY A 14 3.00 0.91 4.48
C GLY A 14 2.35 -0.21 5.29
N SER A 15 2.92 -1.42 5.28
CA SER A 15 2.36 -2.60 5.95
C SER A 15 2.07 -2.38 7.43
N GLY A 16 3.00 -1.74 8.15
CA GLY A 16 2.85 -1.42 9.57
C GLY A 16 1.78 -0.36 9.81
N GLY A 17 1.85 0.76 9.07
CA GLY A 17 0.91 1.87 9.23
C GLY A 17 -0.53 1.50 8.89
N VAL A 18 -0.75 0.79 7.78
CA VAL A 18 -2.09 0.27 7.43
C VAL A 18 -2.63 -0.65 8.52
N ARG A 19 -1.80 -1.55 9.05
CA ARG A 19 -2.22 -2.45 10.12
C ARG A 19 -2.58 -1.70 11.40
N ALA A 20 -1.71 -0.80 11.85
CA ALA A 20 -1.92 -0.02 13.07
C ALA A 20 -3.18 0.86 12.95
N ALA A 21 -3.33 1.59 11.85
CA ALA A 21 -4.47 2.45 11.61
C ALA A 21 -5.80 1.66 11.60
N ARG A 22 -5.85 0.54 10.88
CA ARG A 22 -7.06 -0.29 10.82
C ARG A 22 -7.45 -0.83 12.20
N VAL A 23 -6.50 -1.41 12.93
CA VAL A 23 -6.78 -1.98 14.25
C VAL A 23 -7.25 -0.91 15.22
N ALA A 24 -6.61 0.26 15.26
CA ALA A 24 -7.02 1.36 16.11
C ALA A 24 -8.42 1.89 15.73
N ALA A 25 -8.67 2.11 14.44
CA ALA A 25 -9.98 2.61 13.98
C ALA A 25 -11.11 1.61 14.27
N MET A 26 -10.89 0.31 14.04
CA MET A 26 -11.85 -0.75 14.38
C MET A 26 -12.12 -0.85 15.89
N SER A 27 -11.22 -0.35 16.73
CA SER A 27 -11.41 -0.25 18.19
C SER A 27 -12.07 1.05 18.62
N GLY A 28 -12.56 1.88 17.68
CA GLY A 28 -13.29 3.11 17.95
C GLY A 28 -12.42 4.37 18.06
N ALA A 29 -11.11 4.30 17.81
CA ALA A 29 -10.26 5.49 17.79
C ALA A 29 -10.48 6.32 16.53
N ARG A 30 -10.40 7.65 16.65
CA ARG A 30 -10.31 8.58 15.50
C ARG A 30 -8.90 8.50 14.96
N VAL A 31 -8.73 8.00 13.74
CA VAL A 31 -7.41 7.74 13.14
C VAL A 31 -7.26 8.46 11.83
N ALA A 32 -6.12 9.14 11.64
CA ALA A 32 -5.64 9.61 10.34
C ALA A 32 -4.39 8.83 9.92
N VAL A 33 -4.24 8.65 8.60
CA VAL A 33 -3.04 8.08 7.97
C VAL A 33 -2.61 9.00 6.84
N ALA A 34 -1.38 9.50 6.87
CA ALA A 34 -0.82 10.25 5.74
C ALA A 34 0.09 9.37 4.89
N GLU A 35 -0.05 9.45 3.56
CA GLU A 35 0.79 8.73 2.61
C GLU A 35 1.18 9.63 1.43
N GLU A 36 2.48 9.79 1.21
CA GLU A 36 2.99 10.66 0.16
C GLU A 36 3.03 10.02 -1.23
N TYR A 37 3.07 8.69 -1.30
CA TYR A 37 3.26 7.99 -2.57
C TYR A 37 2.08 7.07 -2.92
N ARG A 38 2.07 5.84 -2.43
CA ARG A 38 1.03 4.84 -2.70
C ARG A 38 0.81 3.96 -1.47
N VAL A 39 -0.46 3.79 -1.13
CA VAL A 39 -0.88 2.91 -0.02
C VAL A 39 -0.45 1.46 -0.28
N GLY A 40 0.11 0.82 0.75
CA GLY A 40 0.71 -0.50 0.70
C GLY A 40 2.23 -0.49 0.90
N GLY A 41 2.87 0.66 0.66
CA GLY A 41 4.31 0.87 0.89
C GLY A 41 5.21 -0.05 0.09
N THR A 42 6.45 -0.21 0.55
CA THR A 42 7.47 -0.97 -0.16
C THR A 42 7.05 -2.41 -0.46
N CYS A 43 6.44 -3.11 0.48
CA CYS A 43 6.04 -4.51 0.30
C CYS A 43 5.09 -4.70 -0.88
N VAL A 44 4.03 -3.90 -0.96
CA VAL A 44 3.01 -4.02 -2.02
C VAL A 44 3.54 -3.46 -3.35
N VAL A 45 4.19 -2.28 -3.32
CA VAL A 45 4.46 -1.50 -4.54
C VAL A 45 5.75 -1.94 -5.24
N ARG A 46 6.80 -2.27 -4.49
CA ARG A 46 8.14 -2.54 -5.06
C ARG A 46 8.95 -3.61 -4.33
N GLY A 47 8.32 -4.40 -3.47
CA GLY A 47 8.97 -5.42 -2.65
C GLY A 47 8.35 -6.80 -2.76
N CYS A 48 7.67 -7.24 -1.70
CA CYS A 48 7.17 -8.61 -1.53
C CYS A 48 6.26 -9.07 -2.68
N ILE A 49 5.35 -8.21 -3.12
CA ILE A 49 4.36 -8.57 -4.12
C ILE A 49 4.99 -8.64 -5.54
N PRO A 50 5.63 -7.58 -6.07
CA PRO A 50 6.25 -7.67 -7.39
C PRO A 50 7.32 -8.76 -7.47
N LYS A 51 8.06 -9.01 -6.40
CA LYS A 51 9.02 -10.13 -6.33
C LYS A 51 8.34 -11.47 -6.56
N LYS A 52 7.17 -11.71 -5.95
CA LYS A 52 6.41 -12.97 -6.16
C LYS A 52 5.97 -13.15 -7.60
N PHE A 53 5.50 -12.10 -8.27
CA PHE A 53 5.16 -12.18 -9.70
C PHE A 53 6.36 -12.60 -10.54
N MET A 54 7.54 -12.06 -10.27
CA MET A 54 8.77 -12.44 -10.98
C MET A 54 9.14 -13.91 -10.74
N VAL A 55 9.03 -14.38 -9.48
CA VAL A 55 9.26 -15.79 -9.14
C VAL A 55 8.30 -16.71 -9.89
N TYR A 56 7.00 -16.41 -9.86
CA TYR A 56 6.00 -17.23 -10.56
C TYR A 56 6.22 -17.25 -12.07
N ALA A 57 6.56 -16.11 -12.68
CA ALA A 57 6.89 -16.09 -14.09
C ALA A 57 8.09 -16.97 -14.44
N SER A 58 9.12 -17.00 -13.58
CA SER A 58 10.28 -17.87 -13.76
C SER A 58 9.95 -19.36 -13.58
N GLU A 59 9.05 -19.68 -12.63
CA GLU A 59 8.57 -21.05 -12.42
C GLU A 59 7.81 -21.59 -13.63
N VAL A 60 6.96 -20.77 -14.27
CA VAL A 60 6.28 -21.14 -15.51
C VAL A 60 7.29 -21.56 -16.59
N SER A 61 8.38 -20.79 -16.79
CA SER A 61 9.44 -21.16 -17.74
C SER A 61 10.06 -22.53 -17.43
N SER A 62 10.25 -22.85 -16.17
CA SER A 62 10.78 -24.16 -15.73
C SER A 62 9.78 -25.29 -15.98
N GLN A 63 8.50 -25.04 -15.69
CA GLN A 63 7.42 -26.01 -15.92
C GLN A 63 7.24 -26.34 -17.40
N LEU A 64 7.32 -25.36 -18.28
CA LEU A 64 7.24 -25.54 -19.73
C LEU A 64 8.34 -26.48 -20.26
N LYS A 65 9.57 -26.41 -19.71
CA LYS A 65 10.68 -27.29 -20.10
C LYS A 65 10.45 -28.75 -19.74
N THR A 66 9.71 -29.04 -18.67
CA THR A 66 9.47 -30.38 -18.17
C THR A 66 8.11 -30.95 -18.59
N ALA A 67 7.25 -30.13 -19.16
CA ALA A 67 5.86 -30.47 -19.47
C ALA A 67 5.70 -31.68 -20.37
N ALA A 68 6.61 -31.89 -21.34
CA ALA A 68 6.59 -33.04 -22.22
C ALA A 68 6.68 -34.39 -21.49
N GLY A 69 7.42 -34.44 -20.37
CA GLY A 69 7.50 -35.64 -19.53
C GLY A 69 6.18 -36.01 -18.84
N TYR A 70 5.23 -35.09 -18.79
CA TYR A 70 3.87 -35.28 -18.26
C TYR A 70 2.80 -35.40 -19.34
N GLY A 71 3.20 -35.61 -20.61
CA GLY A 71 2.28 -35.81 -21.73
C GLY A 71 1.73 -34.52 -22.35
N TRP A 72 2.26 -33.37 -22.01
CA TRP A 72 1.86 -32.11 -22.63
C TRP A 72 2.64 -31.84 -23.90
N SER A 73 1.96 -31.52 -24.97
CA SER A 73 2.56 -31.04 -26.24
C SER A 73 2.48 -29.50 -26.24
N ILE A 74 3.60 -28.86 -25.98
CA ILE A 74 3.71 -27.41 -25.97
C ILE A 74 4.59 -27.00 -27.13
N GLY A 75 4.06 -26.11 -28.01
CA GLY A 75 4.85 -25.48 -29.07
C GLY A 75 5.87 -24.48 -28.53
N ASP A 76 6.43 -23.66 -29.43
CA ASP A 76 7.39 -22.63 -29.05
C ASP A 76 6.77 -21.63 -28.07
N ALA A 77 7.33 -21.55 -26.89
CA ALA A 77 6.89 -20.64 -25.85
C ALA A 77 7.76 -19.36 -25.87
N GLY A 78 7.13 -18.22 -26.07
CA GLY A 78 7.75 -16.90 -25.98
C GLY A 78 7.47 -16.24 -24.64
N PHE A 79 8.35 -15.34 -24.21
CA PHE A 79 8.14 -14.49 -23.04
C PHE A 79 8.28 -13.01 -23.41
N GLU A 80 7.25 -12.23 -23.11
CA GLU A 80 7.21 -10.80 -23.37
C GLU A 80 7.37 -10.00 -22.07
N TRP A 81 8.57 -9.48 -21.83
CA TRP A 81 8.91 -8.73 -20.63
C TRP A 81 8.02 -7.50 -20.43
N THR A 82 7.78 -6.73 -21.50
CA THR A 82 6.95 -5.52 -21.42
C THR A 82 5.52 -5.83 -21.00
N LYS A 83 4.92 -6.87 -21.58
CA LYS A 83 3.58 -7.32 -21.20
C LYS A 83 3.53 -7.77 -19.75
N PHE A 84 4.51 -8.58 -19.32
CA PHE A 84 4.61 -9.01 -17.92
C PHE A 84 4.66 -7.83 -16.95
N LEU A 85 5.46 -6.80 -17.25
CA LEU A 85 5.55 -5.60 -16.40
C LEU A 85 4.22 -4.84 -16.35
N GLN A 86 3.54 -4.68 -17.48
CA GLN A 86 2.24 -4.00 -17.53
C GLN A 86 1.18 -4.72 -16.68
N GLU A 87 1.04 -6.03 -16.83
CA GLU A 87 0.08 -6.84 -16.05
C GLU A 87 0.41 -6.80 -14.54
N LYS A 88 1.69 -6.90 -14.19
CA LYS A 88 2.15 -6.74 -12.82
C LYS A 88 1.76 -5.37 -12.25
N ASP A 89 1.95 -4.29 -13.00
CA ASP A 89 1.66 -2.92 -12.54
C ASP A 89 0.16 -2.69 -12.36
N VAL A 90 -0.67 -3.26 -13.23
CA VAL A 90 -2.14 -3.27 -13.09
C VAL A 90 -2.55 -3.96 -11.79
N GLU A 91 -2.00 -5.13 -11.50
CA GLU A 91 -2.34 -5.86 -10.28
C GLU A 91 -1.86 -5.15 -9.01
N ILE A 92 -0.67 -4.54 -9.03
CA ILE A 92 -0.17 -3.74 -7.92
C ILE A 92 -1.09 -2.52 -7.67
N ALA A 93 -1.55 -1.85 -8.72
CA ALA A 93 -2.49 -0.75 -8.61
C ALA A 93 -3.83 -1.20 -7.99
N ARG A 94 -4.36 -2.33 -8.44
CA ARG A 94 -5.57 -2.95 -7.87
C ARG A 94 -5.41 -3.24 -6.38
N LEU A 95 -4.29 -3.86 -5.99
CA LEU A 95 -4.01 -4.20 -4.59
C LEU A 95 -3.87 -2.94 -3.72
N SER A 96 -3.18 -1.90 -4.20
CA SER A 96 -3.11 -0.61 -3.50
C SER A 96 -4.52 -0.06 -3.25
N GLY A 97 -5.43 -0.11 -4.22
CA GLY A 97 -6.83 0.28 -4.07
C GLY A 97 -7.58 -0.54 -3.01
N VAL A 98 -7.30 -1.85 -2.92
CA VAL A 98 -7.89 -2.70 -1.86
C VAL A 98 -7.43 -2.23 -0.47
N TYR A 99 -6.16 -1.85 -0.31
CA TYR A 99 -5.65 -1.31 0.96
C TYR A 99 -6.31 0.01 1.33
N VAL A 100 -6.51 0.92 0.36
CA VAL A 100 -7.28 2.16 0.55
C VAL A 100 -8.71 1.85 1.03
N THR A 101 -9.41 0.99 0.32
CA THR A 101 -10.78 0.58 0.68
C THR A 101 -10.84 -0.02 2.09
N ASN A 102 -9.85 -0.81 2.46
CA ASN A 102 -9.80 -1.43 3.80
C ASN A 102 -9.55 -0.41 4.92
N LEU A 103 -8.75 0.63 4.69
CA LEU A 103 -8.56 1.74 5.62
C LEU A 103 -9.88 2.51 5.81
N GLN A 104 -10.53 2.88 4.71
CA GLN A 104 -11.80 3.61 4.72
C GLN A 104 -12.93 2.81 5.41
N LYS A 105 -13.07 1.52 5.10
CA LYS A 105 -14.05 0.64 5.76
C LYS A 105 -13.81 0.49 7.27
N ALA A 106 -12.56 0.59 7.71
CA ALA A 106 -12.22 0.58 9.14
C ALA A 106 -12.52 1.92 9.83
N GLY A 107 -12.83 2.99 9.08
CA GLY A 107 -13.11 4.32 9.61
C GLY A 107 -11.86 5.20 9.77
N ALA A 108 -10.72 4.82 9.18
CA ALA A 108 -9.53 5.66 9.18
C ALA A 108 -9.59 6.71 8.04
N SER A 109 -9.23 7.95 8.35
CA SER A 109 -9.07 9.03 7.37
C SER A 109 -7.73 8.88 6.67
N LEU A 110 -7.73 8.79 5.34
CA LEU A 110 -6.51 8.76 4.52
C LEU A 110 -6.24 10.16 3.98
N LEU A 111 -5.05 10.67 4.25
CA LEU A 111 -4.55 11.97 3.78
C LEU A 111 -3.43 11.73 2.76
N HIS A 112 -3.56 12.34 1.58
CA HIS A 112 -2.59 12.22 0.49
C HIS A 112 -1.56 13.34 0.56
N GLY A 113 -0.40 13.05 1.13
CA GLY A 113 0.66 14.05 1.29
C GLY A 113 1.79 13.57 2.18
N ARG A 114 2.85 14.37 2.20
CA ARG A 114 3.99 14.17 3.07
C ARG A 114 3.73 14.75 4.45
N ALA A 115 3.72 13.90 5.46
CA ALA A 115 3.56 14.33 6.84
C ALA A 115 4.92 14.63 7.50
N GLN A 116 4.95 15.72 8.27
CA GLN A 116 6.10 16.15 9.07
C GLN A 116 5.67 16.38 10.52
N ILE A 117 6.44 15.85 11.47
CA ILE A 117 6.20 16.04 12.89
C ILE A 117 6.71 17.43 13.26
N LEU A 118 5.83 18.29 13.79
CA LEU A 118 6.20 19.59 14.31
C LEU A 118 6.53 19.55 15.82
N ASP A 119 5.76 18.75 16.56
CA ASP A 119 5.98 18.48 17.99
C ASP A 119 5.39 17.11 18.40
N ALA A 120 5.34 16.82 19.70
CA ALA A 120 4.88 15.53 20.22
C ALA A 120 3.42 15.21 19.88
N HIS A 121 2.64 16.19 19.46
CA HIS A 121 1.20 16.05 19.19
C HIS A 121 0.74 16.70 17.89
N THR A 122 1.63 17.32 17.13
CA THR A 122 1.30 18.13 15.95
C THR A 122 2.02 17.60 14.71
N VAL A 123 1.25 17.37 13.65
CA VAL A 123 1.72 16.92 12.35
C VAL A 123 1.26 17.91 11.29
N GLU A 124 2.16 18.37 10.45
CA GLU A 124 1.85 19.09 9.22
C GLU A 124 1.81 18.11 8.05
N VAL A 125 0.76 18.19 7.24
CA VAL A 125 0.65 17.46 5.98
C VAL A 125 0.83 18.44 4.83
N LEU A 126 1.87 18.22 4.03
CA LEU A 126 2.08 18.91 2.76
C LEU A 126 1.34 18.10 1.68
N ALA A 127 0.23 18.62 1.19
CA ALA A 127 -0.64 17.90 0.26
C ALA A 127 0.11 17.50 -1.01
N LYS A 128 -0.25 16.35 -1.54
CA LYS A 128 0.15 15.94 -2.87
C LYS A 128 -0.61 16.77 -3.90
N GLU A 129 -0.01 16.99 -5.05
CA GLU A 129 -0.66 17.66 -6.18
C GLU A 129 -2.02 17.02 -6.49
N GLY A 130 -3.07 17.85 -6.55
CA GLY A 130 -4.44 17.40 -6.77
C GLY A 130 -5.18 16.87 -5.53
N SER A 131 -4.61 17.05 -4.31
CA SER A 131 -5.27 16.74 -3.04
C SER A 131 -5.46 18.01 -2.20
N ASP A 132 -6.58 18.09 -1.49
CA ASP A 132 -6.92 19.18 -0.55
C ASP A 132 -6.53 18.84 0.91
N ASP A 133 -5.69 17.82 1.11
CA ASP A 133 -5.35 17.29 2.44
C ASP A 133 -4.27 18.10 3.19
N ALA A 134 -3.82 19.24 2.63
CA ALA A 134 -2.86 20.11 3.31
C ALA A 134 -3.42 20.68 4.62
N GLY A 135 -2.61 20.64 5.67
CA GLY A 135 -3.03 21.21 6.95
C GLY A 135 -2.16 20.81 8.12
N ILE A 136 -2.47 21.44 9.25
CA ILE A 136 -1.88 21.08 10.55
C ILE A 136 -2.92 20.29 11.33
N TYR A 137 -2.53 19.12 11.78
CA TYR A 137 -3.37 18.16 12.50
C TYR A 137 -2.78 17.87 13.87
N THR A 138 -3.65 17.74 14.88
CA THR A 138 -3.25 17.36 16.22
C THR A 138 -3.68 15.94 16.54
N ALA A 139 -2.82 15.20 17.24
CA ALA A 139 -3.11 13.84 17.65
C ALA A 139 -2.61 13.52 19.05
N ARG A 140 -3.37 12.69 19.76
CA ARG A 140 -2.97 12.21 21.08
C ARG A 140 -1.70 11.36 21.01
N LYS A 141 -1.54 10.59 19.91
CA LYS A 141 -0.36 9.77 19.61
C LYS A 141 -0.02 9.90 18.13
N ILE A 142 1.29 9.89 17.84
CA ILE A 142 1.84 9.85 16.48
C ILE A 142 2.66 8.55 16.35
N LEU A 143 2.51 7.86 15.21
CA LEU A 143 3.19 6.62 14.85
C LEU A 143 3.86 6.74 13.49
#